data_08917ea232bd3892474874dbaec07270
#
_entry.id   08917ea232bd3892474874dbaec07270
#
_cell.length_a   1.000
_cell.length_b   1.000
_cell.length_c   1.000
_cell.angle_alpha   90.00
_cell.angle_beta   90.00
_cell.angle_gamma   90.00
#
_symmetry.space_group_name_H-M   'P 1'
#
loop_
_entity.id
_entity.type
_entity.pdbx_description
1 polymer ?
#
loop_
_entity_poly.entity_id
_entity_poly.type
_entity_poly.pdbx_seq_one_letter_code
_entity_poly.pdbx_strand_id
1 'polypeptide(L)'
;IESIVELPTPRRMRVHKPVIAAVNGVTAGFSLDLVSEADIPIASEKASFVDPHVSLGLVSSHEMVNLCRRVPVAVALRMGLLGSRERMSAQRAYEVGLVTEVVEHDKLMERARELAEMVCSNAPLAVWGTKMGILQGLGLPIPQAEEIAAGYLEVAEQSEDQKEGPRAFVEKRKPEWKGR
;
A
#
# COMPACT_ATOMS: atom_id res chain seq x y z
N ILE A 1 18.19 23.23 11.50
CA ILE A 1 17.27 22.45 10.66
C ILE A 1 16.12 22.03 11.56
N GLU A 2 15.20 22.96 11.73
CA GLU A 2 13.97 22.69 12.48
C GLU A 2 13.08 21.76 11.65
N SER A 3 12.78 20.65 12.29
CA SER A 3 11.71 19.71 11.99
C SER A 3 11.55 19.28 10.53
N ILE A 4 12.06 18.12 10.23
CA ILE A 4 11.35 17.22 9.31
C ILE A 4 9.93 17.13 9.89
N VAL A 5 9.02 17.91 9.32
CA VAL A 5 7.59 17.82 9.67
C VAL A 5 7.22 16.35 9.47
N GLU A 6 6.82 15.69 10.54
CA GLU A 6 6.34 14.32 10.44
C GLU A 6 5.03 14.35 9.65
N LEU A 7 5.16 14.24 8.34
CA LEU A 7 4.01 14.21 7.44
C LEU A 7 3.19 12.95 7.76
N PRO A 8 1.86 13.07 7.90
CA PRO A 8 1.00 11.99 8.35
C PRO A 8 0.78 10.95 7.22
N THR A 9 1.69 10.00 7.11
CA THR A 9 1.53 8.86 6.21
C THR A 9 0.95 7.65 6.94
N PRO A 10 0.32 6.69 6.25
CA PRO A 10 -0.24 5.51 6.87
C PRO A 10 0.74 4.75 7.78
N ARG A 11 2.00 4.63 7.36
CA ARG A 11 3.03 3.93 8.12
C ARG A 11 3.45 4.70 9.37
N ARG A 12 3.68 6.01 9.25
CA ARG A 12 4.06 6.88 10.38
C ARG A 12 2.93 6.98 11.42
N MET A 13 1.69 7.05 10.93
CA MET A 13 0.50 7.04 11.79
C MET A 13 0.14 5.66 12.34
N ARG A 14 0.96 4.63 12.04
CA ARG A 14 0.73 3.24 12.46
C ARG A 14 -0.68 2.75 12.14
N VAL A 15 -1.15 3.04 10.92
CA VAL A 15 -2.49 2.59 10.49
C VAL A 15 -2.44 1.08 10.24
N HIS A 16 -3.05 0.34 11.15
CA HIS A 16 -3.10 -1.14 11.09
C HIS A 16 -4.12 -1.67 10.08
N LYS A 17 -5.19 -0.91 9.82
CA LYS A 17 -6.18 -1.27 8.80
C LYS A 17 -5.57 -1.18 7.41
N PRO A 18 -5.97 -2.04 6.45
CA PRO A 18 -5.61 -1.88 5.06
C PRO A 18 -5.97 -0.50 4.51
N VAL A 19 -5.07 0.08 3.74
CA VAL A 19 -5.21 1.39 3.13
C VAL A 19 -5.24 1.23 1.61
N ILE A 20 -6.31 1.71 0.97
CA ILE A 20 -6.45 1.76 -0.48
C ILE A 20 -6.22 3.20 -0.92
N ALA A 21 -5.25 3.43 -1.81
CA ALA A 21 -5.05 4.73 -2.43
C ALA A 21 -5.71 4.73 -3.81
N ALA A 22 -6.74 5.55 -3.99
CA ALA A 22 -7.43 5.76 -5.25
C ALA A 22 -6.92 7.05 -5.92
N VAL A 23 -5.95 6.92 -6.81
CA VAL A 23 -5.25 8.05 -7.42
C VAL A 23 -6.05 8.59 -8.61
N ASN A 24 -6.69 9.74 -8.45
CA ASN A 24 -7.60 10.31 -9.45
C ASN A 24 -6.94 11.31 -10.42
N GLY A 25 -5.71 11.76 -10.15
CA GLY A 25 -5.07 12.82 -10.92
C GLY A 25 -3.57 12.90 -10.72
N VAL A 26 -3.03 14.12 -10.74
CA VAL A 26 -1.59 14.34 -10.54
C VAL A 26 -1.19 14.08 -9.09
N THR A 27 -0.21 13.19 -8.91
CA THR A 27 0.43 12.88 -7.65
C THR A 27 1.84 13.46 -7.67
N ALA A 28 2.15 14.39 -6.76
CA ALA A 28 3.41 15.10 -6.72
C ALA A 28 3.97 15.24 -5.30
N GLY A 29 5.30 15.13 -5.15
CA GLY A 29 5.98 15.31 -3.87
C GLY A 29 5.38 14.41 -2.79
N PHE A 30 5.04 14.96 -1.62
CA PHE A 30 4.50 14.22 -0.49
C PHE A 30 3.36 13.24 -0.83
N SER A 31 2.52 13.53 -1.81
CA SER A 31 1.46 12.59 -2.20
C SER A 31 2.00 11.28 -2.78
N LEU A 32 3.25 11.24 -3.24
CA LEU A 32 3.92 9.98 -3.62
C LEU A 32 4.14 9.06 -2.42
N ASP A 33 4.40 9.61 -1.23
CA ASP A 33 4.50 8.82 0.00
C ASP A 33 3.17 8.15 0.35
N LEU A 34 2.05 8.86 0.20
CA LEU A 34 0.72 8.29 0.44
C LEU A 34 0.44 7.09 -0.48
N VAL A 35 0.83 7.19 -1.75
CA VAL A 35 0.68 6.08 -2.72
C VAL A 35 1.68 4.95 -2.41
N SER A 36 2.94 5.29 -2.12
CA SER A 36 3.99 4.30 -1.83
C SER A 36 3.73 3.52 -0.54
N GLU A 37 3.05 4.10 0.42
CA GLU A 37 2.74 3.47 1.70
C GLU A 37 1.35 2.81 1.74
N ALA A 38 0.50 3.05 0.75
CA ALA A 38 -0.79 2.37 0.65
C ALA A 38 -0.61 0.88 0.39
N ASP A 39 -1.49 0.05 0.93
CA ASP A 39 -1.43 -1.40 0.75
C ASP A 39 -1.92 -1.81 -0.64
N ILE A 40 -2.99 -1.18 -1.12
CA ILE A 40 -3.58 -1.43 -2.45
C ILE A 40 -3.74 -0.09 -3.18
N PRO A 41 -2.69 0.42 -3.83
CA PRO A 41 -2.80 1.61 -4.66
C PRO A 41 -3.40 1.24 -6.04
N ILE A 42 -4.44 1.97 -6.45
CA ILE A 42 -5.04 1.92 -7.78
C ILE A 42 -5.06 3.32 -8.39
N ALA A 43 -5.10 3.41 -9.69
CA ALA A 43 -5.08 4.70 -10.38
C ALA A 43 -6.16 4.82 -11.45
N SER A 44 -6.65 6.04 -11.65
CA SER A 44 -7.36 6.42 -12.86
C SER A 44 -6.39 6.42 -14.05
N GLU A 45 -6.88 6.11 -15.23
CA GLU A 45 -6.14 6.29 -16.50
C GLU A 45 -5.61 7.72 -16.71
N LYS A 46 -6.25 8.72 -16.05
CA LYS A 46 -5.86 10.13 -16.09
C LYS A 46 -4.81 10.51 -15.04
N ALA A 47 -4.44 9.58 -14.17
CA ALA A 47 -3.46 9.85 -13.14
C ALA A 47 -2.05 9.97 -13.71
N SER A 48 -1.22 10.76 -13.05
CA SER A 48 0.21 10.86 -13.37
C SER A 48 1.01 11.14 -12.09
N PHE A 49 2.29 10.76 -12.12
CA PHE A 49 3.17 10.80 -10.96
C PHE A 49 4.43 11.58 -11.30
N VAL A 50 4.86 12.48 -10.42
CA VAL A 50 6.04 13.32 -10.61
C VAL A 50 6.65 13.71 -9.27
N ASP A 51 7.97 13.78 -9.22
CA ASP A 51 8.64 14.38 -8.07
C ASP A 51 9.32 15.71 -8.47
N PRO A 52 8.83 16.87 -8.01
CA PRO A 52 9.37 18.16 -8.41
C PRO A 52 10.58 18.63 -7.60
N HIS A 53 10.99 17.95 -6.52
CA HIS A 53 11.94 18.46 -5.52
C HIS A 53 13.23 18.98 -6.14
N VAL A 54 13.94 18.20 -6.94
CA VAL A 54 15.22 18.61 -7.53
C VAL A 54 15.07 19.80 -8.48
N SER A 55 13.91 19.95 -9.13
CA SER A 55 13.63 21.13 -9.96
C SER A 55 13.43 22.42 -9.15
N LEU A 56 13.20 22.30 -7.84
CA LEU A 56 13.06 23.39 -6.88
C LEU A 56 14.33 23.59 -6.03
N GLY A 57 15.40 22.82 -6.31
CA GLY A 57 16.63 22.86 -5.52
C GLY A 57 16.53 22.13 -4.17
N LEU A 58 15.53 21.26 -4.02
CA LEU A 58 15.29 20.48 -2.82
C LEU A 58 15.69 19.02 -3.02
N VAL A 59 16.03 18.34 -1.93
CA VAL A 59 16.29 16.90 -1.94
C VAL A 59 14.98 16.15 -1.67
N SER A 60 14.61 15.21 -2.55
CA SER A 60 13.51 14.27 -2.31
C SER A 60 14.02 13.18 -1.38
N SER A 61 13.80 13.34 -0.09
CA SER A 61 14.39 12.46 0.93
C SER A 61 13.50 11.28 1.30
N HIS A 62 12.19 11.50 1.41
CA HIS A 62 11.23 10.46 1.83
C HIS A 62 10.60 9.76 0.64
N GLU A 63 10.11 10.52 -0.29
CA GLU A 63 9.33 10.06 -1.44
C GLU A 63 10.10 9.04 -2.27
N MET A 64 11.35 9.38 -2.63
CA MET A 64 12.16 8.48 -3.47
C MET A 64 12.66 7.27 -2.69
N VAL A 65 12.97 7.40 -1.40
CA VAL A 65 13.36 6.26 -0.55
C VAL A 65 12.19 5.26 -0.39
N ASN A 66 10.98 5.77 -0.17
CA ASN A 66 9.78 4.92 -0.10
C ASN A 66 9.44 4.32 -1.46
N LEU A 67 9.55 5.10 -2.53
CA LEU A 67 9.30 4.64 -3.90
C LEU A 67 10.22 3.48 -4.30
N CYS A 68 11.51 3.51 -3.92
CA CYS A 68 12.47 2.43 -4.18
C CYS A 68 12.06 1.07 -3.58
N ARG A 69 11.12 1.04 -2.65
CA ARG A 69 10.59 -0.20 -2.07
C ARG A 69 9.43 -0.79 -2.88
N ARG A 70 8.93 -0.05 -3.84
CA ARG A 70 7.80 -0.45 -4.69
C ARG A 70 8.18 -0.69 -6.13
N VAL A 71 9.10 0.13 -6.64
CA VAL A 71 9.49 0.10 -8.05
C VAL A 71 10.99 -0.20 -8.18
N PRO A 72 11.46 -0.68 -9.34
CA PRO A 72 12.89 -0.84 -9.59
C PRO A 72 13.64 0.48 -9.31
N VAL A 73 14.82 0.39 -8.69
CA VAL A 73 15.62 1.55 -8.30
C VAL A 73 15.90 2.51 -9.46
N ALA A 74 16.11 2.00 -10.66
CA ALA A 74 16.33 2.82 -11.86
C ALA A 74 15.11 3.70 -12.20
N VAL A 75 13.89 3.22 -11.94
CA VAL A 75 12.64 3.98 -12.14
C VAL A 75 12.54 5.11 -11.12
N ALA A 76 12.82 4.83 -9.86
CA ALA A 76 12.81 5.85 -8.80
C ALA A 76 13.90 6.91 -9.05
N LEU A 77 15.14 6.51 -9.42
CA LEU A 77 16.21 7.42 -9.77
C LEU A 77 15.83 8.30 -10.96
N ARG A 78 15.22 7.73 -12.00
CA ARG A 78 14.76 8.49 -13.16
C ARG A 78 13.75 9.56 -12.76
N MET A 79 12.72 9.22 -11.97
CA MET A 79 11.73 10.19 -11.49
C MET A 79 12.38 11.26 -10.60
N GLY A 80 13.18 10.86 -9.61
CA GLY A 80 13.79 11.78 -8.65
C GLY A 80 14.83 12.71 -9.29
N LEU A 81 15.62 12.24 -10.27
CA LEU A 81 16.67 13.04 -10.90
C LEU A 81 16.18 13.94 -12.04
N LEU A 82 15.11 13.54 -12.76
CA LEU A 82 14.54 14.38 -13.81
C LEU A 82 13.57 15.44 -13.28
N GLY A 83 13.07 15.27 -12.08
CA GLY A 83 12.21 16.25 -11.42
C GLY A 83 10.94 16.54 -12.21
N SER A 84 10.56 17.81 -12.30
CA SER A 84 9.38 18.28 -13.05
C SER A 84 9.45 18.06 -14.57
N ARG A 85 10.59 17.64 -15.09
CA ARG A 85 10.82 17.49 -16.53
C ARG A 85 10.13 16.26 -17.13
N GLU A 86 9.81 15.29 -16.29
CA GLU A 86 9.16 14.06 -16.75
C GLU A 86 8.05 13.66 -15.76
N ARG A 87 6.95 13.13 -16.32
CA ARG A 87 5.86 12.55 -15.54
C ARG A 87 5.66 11.10 -15.94
N MET A 88 5.48 10.25 -14.94
CA MET A 88 5.09 8.86 -15.15
C MET A 88 3.56 8.80 -15.35
N SER A 89 3.11 8.15 -16.42
CA SER A 89 1.68 7.89 -16.64
C SER A 89 1.13 6.82 -15.71
N ALA A 90 -0.18 6.74 -15.56
CA ALA A 90 -0.86 5.67 -14.80
C ALA A 90 -0.50 4.28 -15.35
N GLN A 91 -0.49 4.11 -16.67
CA GLN A 91 -0.12 2.84 -17.30
C GLN A 91 1.32 2.45 -16.96
N ARG A 92 2.27 3.40 -17.02
CA ARG A 92 3.66 3.11 -16.64
C ARG A 92 3.79 2.81 -15.15
N ALA A 93 3.03 3.48 -14.29
CA ALA A 93 2.99 3.20 -12.86
C ALA A 93 2.50 1.76 -12.57
N TYR A 94 1.54 1.26 -13.34
CA TYR A 94 1.09 -0.12 -13.28
C TYR A 94 2.18 -1.10 -13.74
N GLU A 95 2.81 -0.86 -14.88
CA GLU A 95 3.88 -1.71 -15.42
C GLU A 95 5.07 -1.88 -14.47
N VAL A 96 5.40 -0.85 -13.70
CA VAL A 96 6.52 -0.88 -12.75
C VAL A 96 6.12 -1.27 -11.32
N GLY A 97 4.83 -1.52 -11.07
CA GLY A 97 4.31 -1.97 -9.77
C GLY A 97 4.07 -0.86 -8.74
N LEU A 98 4.05 0.41 -9.15
CA LEU A 98 3.68 1.51 -8.25
C LEU A 98 2.19 1.46 -7.90
N VAL A 99 1.35 1.15 -8.88
CA VAL A 99 -0.08 0.87 -8.66
C VAL A 99 -0.41 -0.55 -9.11
N THR A 100 -1.44 -1.15 -8.51
CA THR A 100 -1.84 -2.53 -8.76
C THR A 100 -2.88 -2.67 -9.87
N GLU A 101 -3.56 -1.56 -10.21
CA GLU A 101 -4.62 -1.54 -11.21
C GLU A 101 -4.76 -0.12 -11.80
N VAL A 102 -5.14 -0.04 -13.08
CA VAL A 102 -5.56 1.21 -13.75
C VAL A 102 -6.97 1.03 -14.26
N VAL A 103 -7.84 1.98 -13.96
CA VAL A 103 -9.26 1.94 -14.32
C VAL A 103 -9.70 3.23 -15.00
N GLU A 104 -10.84 3.21 -15.68
CA GLU A 104 -11.50 4.41 -16.18
C GLU A 104 -11.74 5.41 -15.06
N HIS A 105 -11.57 6.70 -15.36
CA HIS A 105 -11.63 7.76 -14.34
C HIS A 105 -12.90 7.70 -13.50
N ASP A 106 -14.04 7.59 -14.16
CA ASP A 106 -15.35 7.62 -13.51
C ASP A 106 -15.66 6.34 -12.70
N LYS A 107 -14.88 5.27 -12.91
CA LYS A 107 -14.99 3.99 -12.20
C LYS A 107 -14.06 3.86 -10.99
N LEU A 108 -13.14 4.81 -10.81
CA LEU A 108 -12.10 4.69 -9.78
C LEU A 108 -12.66 4.48 -8.37
N MET A 109 -13.63 5.27 -7.95
CA MET A 109 -14.18 5.18 -6.59
C MET A 109 -15.12 3.99 -6.41
N GLU A 110 -15.80 3.54 -7.47
CA GLU A 110 -16.56 2.29 -7.45
C GLU A 110 -15.61 1.12 -7.21
N ARG A 111 -14.52 1.06 -7.99
CA ARG A 111 -13.52 0.01 -7.86
C ARG A 111 -12.82 0.00 -6.50
N ALA A 112 -12.50 1.16 -5.96
CA ALA A 112 -11.91 1.26 -4.62
C ALA A 112 -12.85 0.70 -3.53
N ARG A 113 -14.17 0.94 -3.64
CA ARG A 113 -15.15 0.36 -2.71
C ARG A 113 -15.26 -1.14 -2.84
N GLU A 114 -15.30 -1.68 -4.06
CA GLU A 114 -15.29 -3.12 -4.30
C GLU A 114 -14.09 -3.79 -3.63
N LEU A 115 -12.88 -3.23 -3.81
CA LEU A 115 -11.67 -3.75 -3.18
C LEU A 115 -11.76 -3.68 -1.65
N ALA A 116 -12.32 -2.60 -1.09
CA ALA A 116 -12.52 -2.47 0.34
C ALA A 116 -13.52 -3.52 0.86
N GLU A 117 -14.62 -3.78 0.15
CA GLU A 117 -15.59 -4.82 0.48
C GLU A 117 -14.98 -6.21 0.43
N MET A 118 -14.14 -6.49 -0.58
CA MET A 118 -13.38 -7.75 -0.65
C MET A 118 -12.47 -7.93 0.57
N VAL A 119 -11.75 -6.87 0.98
CA VAL A 119 -10.93 -6.91 2.19
C VAL A 119 -11.79 -7.14 3.43
N CYS A 120 -12.90 -6.42 3.57
CA CYS A 120 -13.82 -6.53 4.71
C CYS A 120 -14.54 -7.89 4.78
N SER A 121 -14.59 -8.65 3.69
CA SER A 121 -15.16 -10.01 3.68
C SER A 121 -14.25 -11.07 4.33
N ASN A 122 -13.02 -10.71 4.68
CA ASN A 122 -12.04 -11.61 5.30
C ASN A 122 -11.95 -11.38 6.82
N ALA A 123 -11.41 -12.39 7.53
CA ALA A 123 -11.20 -12.33 8.98
C ALA A 123 -10.27 -11.16 9.37
N PRO A 124 -10.72 -10.20 10.21
CA PRO A 124 -9.99 -8.96 10.48
C PRO A 124 -8.58 -9.17 11.04
N LEU A 125 -8.41 -10.11 11.98
CA LEU A 125 -7.09 -10.40 12.56
C LEU A 125 -6.15 -11.07 11.56
N ALA A 126 -6.66 -11.90 10.67
CA ALA A 126 -5.86 -12.50 9.60
C ALA A 126 -5.41 -11.45 8.58
N VAL A 127 -6.30 -10.54 8.18
CA VAL A 127 -5.95 -9.40 7.30
C VAL A 127 -4.88 -8.52 7.93
N TRP A 128 -5.07 -8.15 9.20
CA TRP A 128 -4.11 -7.36 9.96
C TRP A 128 -2.75 -8.07 10.07
N GLY A 129 -2.75 -9.32 10.53
CA GLY A 129 -1.52 -10.09 10.71
C GLY A 129 -0.75 -10.29 9.42
N THR A 130 -1.45 -10.59 8.32
CA THR A 130 -0.84 -10.71 6.98
C THR A 130 -0.17 -9.39 6.54
N LYS A 131 -0.88 -8.26 6.68
CA LYS A 131 -0.33 -6.93 6.38
C LYS A 131 0.93 -6.66 7.21
N MET A 132 0.86 -6.86 8.51
CA MET A 132 1.96 -6.53 9.43
C MET A 132 3.16 -7.46 9.22
N GLY A 133 2.93 -8.76 9.00
CA GLY A 133 3.98 -9.73 8.67
C GLY A 133 4.75 -9.33 7.41
N ILE A 134 4.04 -8.97 6.34
CA ILE A 134 4.65 -8.49 5.09
C ILE A 134 5.45 -7.21 5.34
N LEU A 135 4.84 -6.17 5.95
CA LEU A 135 5.48 -4.85 6.08
C LEU A 135 6.69 -4.88 7.01
N GLN A 136 6.65 -5.65 8.09
CA GLN A 136 7.77 -5.76 9.03
C GLN A 136 8.86 -6.71 8.53
N GLY A 137 8.51 -7.69 7.71
CA GLY A 137 9.45 -8.60 7.06
C GLY A 137 10.20 -7.99 5.87
N LEU A 138 9.72 -6.85 5.33
CA LEU A 138 10.36 -6.23 4.17
C LEU A 138 11.82 -5.85 4.46
N GLY A 139 12.74 -6.39 3.63
CA GLY A 139 14.17 -6.11 3.74
C GLY A 139 14.93 -6.98 4.75
N LEU A 140 14.24 -7.89 5.45
CA LEU A 140 14.85 -8.87 6.31
C LEU A 140 15.19 -10.16 5.53
N PRO A 141 16.18 -10.97 5.99
CA PRO A 141 16.33 -12.33 5.54
C PRO A 141 15.05 -13.15 5.77
N ILE A 142 14.72 -14.05 4.84
CA ILE A 142 13.47 -14.83 4.88
C ILE A 142 13.19 -15.50 6.23
N PRO A 143 14.16 -16.19 6.89
CA PRO A 143 13.87 -16.83 8.17
C PRO A 143 13.42 -15.84 9.26
N GLN A 144 14.01 -14.63 9.30
CA GLN A 144 13.61 -13.59 10.26
C GLN A 144 12.24 -13.00 9.93
N ALA A 145 11.93 -12.81 8.63
CA ALA A 145 10.64 -12.35 8.18
C ALA A 145 9.52 -13.35 8.52
N GLU A 146 9.79 -14.66 8.34
CA GLU A 146 8.87 -15.73 8.69
C GLU A 146 8.63 -15.82 10.21
N GLU A 147 9.66 -15.62 11.03
CA GLU A 147 9.52 -15.58 12.50
C GLU A 147 8.59 -14.43 12.95
N ILE A 148 8.74 -13.25 12.35
CA ILE A 148 7.83 -12.12 12.60
C ILE A 148 6.41 -12.48 12.17
N ALA A 149 6.22 -13.05 10.99
CA ALA A 149 4.92 -13.45 10.49
C ALA A 149 4.26 -14.53 11.35
N ALA A 150 5.04 -15.47 11.90
CA ALA A 150 4.56 -16.51 12.81
C ALA A 150 3.96 -15.91 14.09
N GLY A 151 4.54 -14.84 14.64
CA GLY A 151 3.95 -14.15 15.81
C GLY A 151 2.56 -13.59 15.53
N TYR A 152 2.32 -13.08 14.31
CA TYR A 152 0.98 -12.64 13.90
C TYR A 152 0.03 -13.81 13.63
N LEU A 153 0.55 -14.94 13.12
CA LEU A 153 -0.23 -16.16 12.93
C LEU A 153 -0.77 -16.66 14.28
N GLU A 154 0.08 -16.75 15.32
CA GLU A 154 -0.32 -17.17 16.65
C GLU A 154 -1.49 -16.33 17.21
N VAL A 155 -1.47 -15.01 17.01
CA VAL A 155 -2.58 -14.14 17.44
C VAL A 155 -3.87 -14.49 16.68
N ALA A 156 -3.79 -14.71 15.38
CA ALA A 156 -4.96 -15.06 14.57
C ALA A 156 -5.51 -16.45 14.91
N GLU A 157 -4.64 -17.42 15.21
CA GLU A 157 -5.03 -18.79 15.60
C GLU A 157 -5.76 -18.86 16.95
N GLN A 158 -5.52 -17.92 17.85
CA GLN A 158 -6.22 -17.84 19.13
C GLN A 158 -7.61 -17.20 19.01
N SER A 159 -7.96 -16.65 17.85
CA SER A 159 -9.24 -15.97 17.64
C SER A 159 -10.43 -16.93 17.45
N GLU A 160 -11.64 -16.42 17.68
CA GLU A 160 -12.88 -17.13 17.32
C GLU A 160 -12.99 -17.34 15.81
N ASP A 161 -12.45 -16.41 15.03
CA ASP A 161 -12.50 -16.41 13.56
C ASP A 161 -11.73 -17.57 12.92
N GLN A 162 -10.69 -18.06 13.59
CA GLN A 162 -9.92 -19.22 13.13
C GLN A 162 -10.80 -20.49 13.04
N LYS A 163 -11.81 -20.61 13.91
CA LYS A 163 -12.76 -21.72 13.87
C LYS A 163 -13.93 -21.46 12.93
N GLU A 164 -14.35 -20.22 12.84
CA GLU A 164 -15.46 -19.79 11.99
C GLU A 164 -15.19 -20.00 10.50
N GLY A 165 -13.99 -19.65 10.04
CA GLY A 165 -13.63 -19.78 8.62
C GLY A 165 -13.83 -21.18 8.06
N PRO A 166 -13.16 -22.21 8.59
CA PRO A 166 -13.33 -23.60 8.17
C PRO A 166 -14.77 -24.10 8.31
N ARG A 167 -15.46 -23.71 9.39
CA ARG A 167 -16.85 -24.10 9.63
C ARG A 167 -17.79 -23.54 8.55
N ALA A 168 -17.71 -22.23 8.29
CA ALA A 168 -18.52 -21.57 7.27
C ALA A 168 -18.27 -22.16 5.88
N PHE A 169 -17.00 -22.52 5.57
CA PHE A 169 -16.64 -23.16 4.31
C PHE A 169 -17.32 -24.54 4.16
N VAL A 170 -17.28 -25.39 5.19
CA VAL A 170 -17.93 -26.71 5.18
C VAL A 170 -19.45 -26.59 5.06
N GLU A 171 -20.04 -25.62 5.79
CA GLU A 171 -21.47 -25.34 5.80
C GLU A 171 -21.95 -24.58 4.54
N LYS A 172 -21.05 -24.18 3.65
CA LYS A 172 -21.31 -23.40 2.42
C LYS A 172 -22.09 -22.11 2.67
N ARG A 173 -21.79 -21.41 3.76
CA ARG A 173 -22.37 -20.13 4.12
C ARG A 173 -21.29 -19.04 4.18
N LYS A 174 -21.71 -17.78 4.22
CA LYS A 174 -20.79 -16.69 4.51
C LYS A 174 -20.31 -16.77 5.97
N PRO A 175 -19.02 -16.53 6.22
CA PRO A 175 -18.50 -16.47 7.59
C PRO A 175 -18.99 -15.22 8.32
N GLU A 176 -19.10 -15.33 9.65
CA GLU A 176 -19.45 -14.23 10.55
C GLU A 176 -18.24 -13.87 11.43
N TRP A 177 -17.39 -13.00 10.93
CA TRP A 177 -16.17 -12.61 11.60
C TRP A 177 -16.46 -11.78 12.87
N LYS A 178 -15.72 -12.05 13.94
CA LYS A 178 -15.82 -11.36 15.23
C LYS A 178 -14.63 -10.44 15.50
N GLY A 179 -13.48 -10.70 14.88
CA GLY A 179 -12.25 -9.92 15.06
C GLY A 179 -11.62 -10.08 16.44
N ARG A 180 -11.84 -11.19 17.12
CA ARG A 180 -11.36 -11.46 18.49
C ARG A 180 -11.12 -12.93 18.73
#